data_66d0b2d645792150d3cea997f82bf001
#
_entry.id   66d0b2d645792150d3cea997f82bf001
#
_cell.length_a   1.000
_cell.length_b   1.000
_cell.length_c   1.000
_cell.angle_alpha   90.00
_cell.angle_beta   90.00
_cell.angle_gamma   90.00
#
_symmetry.space_group_name_H-M   'P 1'
#
loop_
_entity.id
_entity.type
_entity.pdbx_description
1 polymer ?
#
loop_
_entity_poly.entity_id
_entity_poly.type
_entity_poly.pdbx_seq_one_letter_code
_entity_poly.pdbx_strand_id
1 'polypeptide(L)'
;AGWRLEIKKYPLLTEFAAWRTDANWKKWWNGGRKYLRFDEPGASGGYYTQDDMKEIIAYAQQHYITIIPEIEMPAHSEEVLAAYPQLSCSGEPYKNADFCVGNEETFTFLENVLTEVMELFPSEYIHVGGDEAGKAAWKTCPKCQARIKALGIKGDKKHSAEAYLQSFIITHAEKFLNDKGRQIIGWDEILEGGLAPNSTVMSWRGESGGIEAAKQHHDVIMSPN
;
A
#
# COMPACT_ATOMS: atom_id res chain seq x y z
N ALA A 1 5.62 -9.31 -2.83
CA ALA A 1 6.37 -10.19 -3.69
C ALA A 1 5.83 -10.29 -5.11
N GLY A 2 5.25 -9.24 -5.59
CA GLY A 2 4.71 -9.06 -6.94
C GLY A 2 3.25 -8.61 -6.94
N TRP A 3 2.93 -7.72 -7.85
CA TRP A 3 1.58 -7.23 -8.07
C TRP A 3 0.65 -8.34 -8.57
N ARG A 4 -0.65 -8.32 -8.18
CA ARG A 4 -1.55 -9.46 -8.48
C ARG A 4 -2.89 -9.09 -9.10
N LEU A 5 -3.18 -7.82 -9.33
CA LEU A 5 -4.45 -7.35 -9.87
C LEU A 5 -4.23 -6.51 -11.13
N GLU A 6 -4.99 -6.77 -12.18
CA GLU A 6 -4.99 -5.91 -13.36
C GLU A 6 -5.50 -4.51 -13.03
N ILE A 7 -4.65 -3.51 -13.33
CA ILE A 7 -5.02 -2.09 -13.32
C ILE A 7 -4.78 -1.56 -14.74
N LYS A 8 -5.84 -1.29 -15.46
CA LYS A 8 -5.78 -0.97 -16.89
C LYS A 8 -4.98 0.29 -17.19
N LYS A 9 -5.05 1.26 -16.27
CA LYS A 9 -4.30 2.51 -16.39
C LYS A 9 -2.79 2.33 -16.20
N TYR A 10 -2.37 1.26 -15.55
CA TYR A 10 -0.96 0.99 -15.24
C TYR A 10 -0.53 -0.42 -15.67
N PRO A 11 -0.42 -0.70 -16.98
CA PRO A 11 -0.19 -2.04 -17.50
C PRO A 11 1.11 -2.69 -17.04
N LEU A 12 2.17 -1.93 -16.73
CA LEU A 12 3.41 -2.50 -16.20
C LEU A 12 3.25 -3.18 -14.84
N LEU A 13 2.16 -2.93 -14.11
CA LEU A 13 1.86 -3.67 -12.88
C LEU A 13 1.66 -5.17 -13.15
N THR A 14 1.07 -5.51 -14.28
CA THR A 14 0.82 -6.90 -14.68
C THR A 14 1.77 -7.42 -15.76
N GLU A 15 2.28 -6.56 -16.62
CA GLU A 15 3.25 -6.96 -17.65
C GLU A 15 4.67 -7.17 -17.11
N PHE A 16 5.01 -6.55 -15.97
CA PHE A 16 6.34 -6.58 -15.38
C PHE A 16 6.31 -6.89 -13.88
N ALA A 17 5.64 -6.07 -13.06
CA ALA A 17 5.69 -6.15 -11.60
C ALA A 17 5.06 -7.45 -11.03
N ALA A 18 4.31 -8.20 -11.82
CA ALA A 18 3.74 -9.49 -11.44
C ALA A 18 4.69 -10.69 -11.64
N TRP A 19 5.86 -10.49 -12.28
CA TRP A 19 6.71 -11.58 -12.76
C TRP A 19 8.12 -11.52 -12.18
N ARG A 20 8.47 -12.51 -11.37
CA ARG A 20 9.77 -12.62 -10.70
C ARG A 20 10.78 -13.35 -11.60
N THR A 21 12.07 -13.11 -11.35
CA THR A 21 13.17 -13.81 -12.04
C THR A 21 13.36 -15.27 -11.61
N ASP A 22 12.71 -15.72 -10.55
CA ASP A 22 12.78 -17.11 -10.07
C ASP A 22 11.49 -17.53 -9.39
N ALA A 23 11.02 -18.74 -9.68
CA ALA A 23 9.84 -19.34 -9.03
C ALA A 23 10.12 -19.68 -7.55
N ASN A 24 11.36 -19.99 -7.22
CA ASN A 24 11.75 -20.28 -5.84
C ASN A 24 11.89 -18.97 -5.05
N TRP A 25 11.05 -18.83 -4.03
CA TRP A 25 11.02 -17.66 -3.17
C TRP A 25 12.40 -17.28 -2.59
N LYS A 26 13.12 -18.24 -2.00
CA LYS A 26 14.42 -17.98 -1.36
C LYS A 26 15.48 -17.53 -2.37
N LYS A 27 15.49 -18.15 -3.56
CA LYS A 27 16.41 -17.75 -4.63
C LYS A 27 16.10 -16.34 -5.13
N TRP A 28 14.84 -16.03 -5.39
CA TRP A 28 14.42 -14.71 -5.80
C TRP A 28 14.76 -13.65 -4.74
N TRP A 29 14.44 -13.93 -3.46
CA TRP A 29 14.74 -13.02 -2.35
C TRP A 29 16.24 -12.73 -2.23
N ASN A 30 17.08 -13.78 -2.22
CA ASN A 30 18.53 -13.65 -2.12
C ASN A 30 19.17 -13.14 -3.41
N GLY A 31 18.50 -13.29 -4.56
CA GLY A 31 18.93 -12.82 -5.87
C GLY A 31 18.68 -11.34 -6.15
N GLY A 32 18.28 -10.56 -5.14
CA GLY A 32 18.06 -9.12 -5.27
C GLY A 32 16.65 -8.73 -5.69
N ARG A 33 15.70 -9.65 -5.60
CA ARG A 33 14.25 -9.41 -5.79
C ARG A 33 13.91 -8.73 -7.12
N LYS A 34 14.48 -9.22 -8.23
CA LYS A 34 14.29 -8.66 -9.57
C LYS A 34 13.02 -9.17 -10.22
N TYR A 35 12.50 -8.36 -11.15
CA TYR A 35 11.33 -8.66 -11.98
C TYR A 35 11.72 -8.73 -13.45
N LEU A 36 10.89 -9.41 -14.25
CA LEU A 36 11.00 -9.55 -15.69
C LEU A 36 9.69 -9.16 -16.35
N ARG A 37 9.70 -8.90 -17.65
CA ARG A 37 8.45 -8.84 -18.39
C ARG A 37 7.86 -10.25 -18.51
N PHE A 38 6.56 -10.32 -18.64
CA PHE A 38 5.79 -11.58 -18.70
C PHE A 38 6.24 -12.52 -19.82
N ASP A 39 6.79 -11.98 -20.91
CA ASP A 39 7.25 -12.68 -22.10
C ASP A 39 8.75 -12.99 -22.09
N GLU A 40 9.49 -12.61 -21.06
CA GLU A 40 10.91 -12.89 -20.95
C GLU A 40 11.17 -14.32 -20.45
N PRO A 41 12.21 -15.01 -20.99
CA PRO A 41 12.58 -16.34 -20.51
C PRO A 41 12.91 -16.34 -19.02
N GLY A 42 12.28 -17.26 -18.28
CA GLY A 42 12.47 -17.39 -16.84
C GLY A 42 11.52 -16.56 -15.98
N ALA A 43 10.65 -15.77 -16.59
CA ALA A 43 9.62 -15.05 -15.85
C ALA A 43 8.68 -16.02 -15.12
N SER A 44 8.48 -15.81 -13.84
CA SER A 44 7.63 -16.63 -12.98
C SER A 44 6.68 -15.75 -12.18
N GLY A 45 5.39 -15.91 -12.39
CA GLY A 45 4.38 -15.10 -11.73
C GLY A 45 2.98 -15.34 -12.27
N GLY A 46 2.16 -14.32 -12.14
CA GLY A 46 0.78 -14.30 -12.59
C GLY A 46 0.00 -13.21 -11.86
N TYR A 47 -1.17 -12.91 -12.36
CA TYR A 47 -2.09 -11.94 -11.80
C TYR A 47 -3.52 -12.33 -12.14
N TYR A 48 -4.47 -11.71 -11.48
CA TYR A 48 -5.89 -11.79 -11.82
C TYR A 48 -6.25 -10.64 -12.77
N THR A 49 -6.89 -10.97 -13.90
CA THR A 49 -7.56 -9.97 -14.70
C THR A 49 -8.76 -9.38 -13.94
N GLN A 50 -9.26 -8.25 -14.36
CA GLN A 50 -10.47 -7.70 -13.74
C GLN A 50 -11.68 -8.64 -13.96
N ASP A 51 -11.71 -9.39 -15.04
CA ASP A 51 -12.80 -10.35 -15.30
C ASP A 51 -12.68 -11.58 -14.41
N ASP A 52 -11.47 -12.14 -14.20
CA ASP A 52 -11.23 -13.19 -13.19
C ASP A 52 -11.70 -12.74 -11.81
N MET A 53 -11.37 -11.49 -11.45
CA MET A 53 -11.74 -10.97 -10.14
C MET A 53 -13.24 -10.76 -9.98
N LYS A 54 -13.95 -10.33 -11.02
CA LYS A 54 -15.43 -10.26 -11.01
C LYS A 54 -16.06 -11.62 -10.77
N GLU A 55 -15.52 -12.68 -11.42
CA GLU A 55 -15.98 -14.06 -11.20
C GLU A 55 -15.74 -14.49 -9.74
N ILE A 56 -14.56 -14.24 -9.21
CA ILE A 56 -14.21 -14.56 -7.81
C ILE A 56 -15.12 -13.81 -6.83
N ILE A 57 -15.36 -12.51 -7.05
CA ILE A 57 -16.26 -11.72 -6.22
C ILE A 57 -17.69 -12.24 -6.27
N ALA A 58 -18.19 -12.54 -7.46
CA ALA A 58 -19.54 -13.10 -7.62
C ALA A 58 -19.69 -14.46 -6.93
N TYR A 59 -18.68 -15.31 -7.02
CA TYR A 59 -18.66 -16.61 -6.32
C TYR A 59 -18.65 -16.41 -4.80
N ALA A 60 -17.79 -15.52 -4.28
CA ALA A 60 -17.73 -15.22 -2.86
C ALA A 60 -19.07 -14.69 -2.32
N GLN A 61 -19.74 -13.80 -3.06
CA GLN A 61 -21.05 -13.28 -2.68
C GLN A 61 -22.12 -14.36 -2.57
N GLN A 62 -22.10 -15.37 -3.44
CA GLN A 62 -23.00 -16.54 -3.35
C GLN A 62 -22.80 -17.33 -2.05
N HIS A 63 -21.61 -17.22 -1.44
CA HIS A 63 -21.25 -17.87 -0.19
C HIS A 63 -21.27 -16.91 1.02
N TYR A 64 -21.86 -15.72 0.86
CA TYR A 64 -21.91 -14.67 1.92
C TYR A 64 -20.54 -14.24 2.42
N ILE A 65 -19.53 -14.22 1.54
CA ILE A 65 -18.17 -13.79 1.81
C ILE A 65 -17.93 -12.45 1.13
N THR A 66 -17.48 -11.46 1.89
CA THR A 66 -17.02 -10.18 1.34
C THR A 66 -15.51 -10.23 1.12
N ILE A 67 -15.07 -9.95 -0.10
CA ILE A 67 -13.65 -9.80 -0.42
C ILE A 67 -13.26 -8.35 -0.20
N ILE A 68 -12.32 -8.13 0.70
CA ILE A 68 -11.74 -6.81 0.98
C ILE A 68 -10.40 -6.73 0.24
N PRO A 69 -10.24 -5.83 -0.74
CA PRO A 69 -8.97 -5.65 -1.42
C PRO A 69 -7.97 -4.94 -0.52
N GLU A 70 -6.69 -5.32 -0.64
CA GLU A 70 -5.57 -4.66 0.02
C GLU A 70 -4.64 -4.05 -1.02
N ILE A 71 -4.41 -2.74 -0.91
CA ILE A 71 -3.47 -1.96 -1.74
C ILE A 71 -2.47 -1.31 -0.81
N GLU A 72 -1.27 -1.85 -0.80
CA GLU A 72 -0.21 -1.43 0.10
C GLU A 72 0.30 -0.01 -0.15
N MET A 73 0.38 0.75 0.93
CA MET A 73 1.03 2.07 0.98
C MET A 73 1.43 2.43 2.41
N PRO A 74 2.54 3.14 2.64
CA PRO A 74 3.53 3.55 1.65
C PRO A 74 4.61 2.51 1.36
N ALA A 75 4.73 1.47 2.18
CA ALA A 75 5.74 0.41 2.05
C ALA A 75 5.28 -0.77 1.16
N HIS A 76 6.05 -1.85 1.17
CA HIS A 76 5.79 -3.07 0.41
C HIS A 76 5.49 -2.85 -1.09
N SER A 77 6.05 -1.78 -1.66
CA SER A 77 5.78 -1.32 -3.02
C SER A 77 6.97 -1.52 -3.97
N GLU A 78 7.90 -2.41 -3.64
CA GLU A 78 9.13 -2.64 -4.42
C GLU A 78 8.85 -3.02 -5.88
N GLU A 79 7.84 -3.85 -6.12
CA GLU A 79 7.41 -4.26 -7.45
C GLU A 79 6.83 -3.08 -8.25
N VAL A 80 6.04 -2.23 -7.59
CA VAL A 80 5.49 -1.02 -8.22
C VAL A 80 6.62 -0.05 -8.56
N LEU A 81 7.56 0.17 -7.62
CA LEU A 81 8.69 1.07 -7.81
C LEU A 81 9.74 0.53 -8.78
N ALA A 82 9.77 -0.79 -9.02
CA ALA A 82 10.57 -1.36 -10.10
C ALA A 82 9.96 -1.07 -11.48
N ALA A 83 8.61 -1.04 -11.59
CA ALA A 83 7.88 -0.74 -12.81
C ALA A 83 7.75 0.78 -13.07
N TYR A 84 7.57 1.57 -12.00
CA TYR A 84 7.34 3.02 -12.01
C TYR A 84 8.31 3.73 -11.05
N PRO A 85 9.62 3.74 -11.34
CA PRO A 85 10.64 4.22 -10.42
C PRO A 85 10.52 5.71 -10.06
N GLN A 86 9.88 6.52 -10.90
CA GLN A 86 9.62 7.94 -10.63
C GLN A 86 8.76 8.17 -9.37
N LEU A 87 8.03 7.15 -8.91
CA LEU A 87 7.22 7.21 -7.68
C LEU A 87 8.08 7.01 -6.41
N SER A 88 9.36 6.66 -6.55
CA SER A 88 10.31 6.51 -5.45
C SER A 88 11.07 7.79 -5.15
N CYS A 89 11.70 7.85 -3.98
CA CYS A 89 12.56 8.99 -3.59
C CYS A 89 13.81 9.12 -4.47
N SER A 90 14.35 8.00 -4.94
CA SER A 90 15.55 7.98 -5.80
C SER A 90 15.25 8.23 -7.28
N GLY A 91 14.05 7.91 -7.73
CA GLY A 91 13.72 7.85 -9.16
C GLY A 91 14.35 6.66 -9.89
N GLU A 92 14.99 5.72 -9.15
CA GLU A 92 15.66 4.55 -9.70
C GLU A 92 14.99 3.26 -9.24
N PRO A 93 14.87 2.23 -10.11
CA PRO A 93 14.32 0.94 -9.73
C PRO A 93 15.20 0.23 -8.69
N TYR A 94 14.57 -0.51 -7.80
CA TYR A 94 15.23 -1.34 -6.76
C TYR A 94 16.03 -0.58 -5.69
N LYS A 95 15.91 0.74 -5.62
CA LYS A 95 16.62 1.56 -4.61
C LYS A 95 15.77 1.86 -3.37
N ASN A 96 14.47 1.85 -3.52
CA ASN A 96 13.53 2.13 -2.44
C ASN A 96 12.43 1.06 -2.41
N ALA A 97 11.89 0.84 -1.22
CA ALA A 97 10.73 -0.04 -1.00
C ALA A 97 9.45 0.76 -0.70
N ASP A 98 9.61 2.03 -0.33
CA ASP A 98 8.52 2.91 0.05
C ASP A 98 8.28 3.97 -1.02
N PHE A 99 7.03 4.32 -1.25
CA PHE A 99 6.65 5.45 -2.10
C PHE A 99 7.26 6.78 -1.61
N CYS A 100 7.55 7.67 -2.54
CA CYS A 100 7.94 9.05 -2.22
C CYS A 100 6.72 9.88 -1.83
N VAL A 101 6.49 10.09 -0.55
CA VAL A 101 5.34 10.87 -0.05
C VAL A 101 5.46 12.36 -0.36
N GLY A 102 6.62 12.84 -0.76
CA GLY A 102 6.83 14.20 -1.23
C GLY A 102 6.47 14.42 -2.72
N ASN A 103 6.17 13.35 -3.47
CA ASN A 103 5.87 13.42 -4.90
C ASN A 103 4.37 13.39 -5.17
N GLU A 104 3.83 14.40 -5.87
CA GLU A 104 2.41 14.45 -6.24
C GLU A 104 1.99 13.29 -7.16
N GLU A 105 2.89 12.80 -8.00
CA GLU A 105 2.60 11.64 -8.86
C GLU A 105 2.27 10.39 -8.05
N THR A 106 2.81 10.24 -6.83
CA THR A 106 2.47 9.15 -5.93
C THR A 106 0.99 9.16 -5.58
N PHE A 107 0.45 10.32 -5.23
CA PHE A 107 -0.97 10.47 -4.90
C PHE A 107 -1.85 10.22 -6.11
N THR A 108 -1.49 10.80 -7.26
CA THR A 108 -2.20 10.55 -8.53
C THR A 108 -2.21 9.06 -8.91
N PHE A 109 -1.09 8.37 -8.71
CA PHE A 109 -0.99 6.92 -8.96
C PHE A 109 -1.93 6.15 -8.02
N LEU A 110 -1.84 6.40 -6.72
CA LEU A 110 -2.66 5.70 -5.71
C LEU A 110 -4.16 5.97 -5.92
N GLU A 111 -4.56 7.20 -6.16
CA GLU A 111 -5.96 7.55 -6.45
C GLU A 111 -6.50 6.85 -7.69
N ASN A 112 -5.69 6.75 -8.75
CA ASN A 112 -6.08 6.03 -9.96
C ASN A 112 -6.23 4.52 -9.70
N VAL A 113 -5.28 3.91 -8.98
CA VAL A 113 -5.37 2.49 -8.58
C VAL A 113 -6.60 2.25 -7.72
N LEU A 114 -6.80 3.05 -6.68
CA LEU A 114 -7.95 2.94 -5.78
C LEU A 114 -9.27 3.15 -6.50
N THR A 115 -9.31 4.00 -7.54
CA THR A 115 -10.51 4.20 -8.37
C THR A 115 -10.89 2.91 -9.09
N GLU A 116 -9.96 2.26 -9.80
CA GLU A 116 -10.26 0.97 -10.47
C GLU A 116 -10.60 -0.14 -9.47
N VAL A 117 -9.95 -0.14 -8.30
CA VAL A 117 -10.27 -1.09 -7.21
C VAL A 117 -11.70 -0.89 -6.72
N MET A 118 -12.13 0.35 -6.50
CA MET A 118 -13.52 0.64 -6.06
C MET A 118 -14.57 0.29 -7.11
N GLU A 119 -14.26 0.42 -8.39
CA GLU A 119 -15.15 0.01 -9.48
C GLU A 119 -15.31 -1.52 -9.54
N LEU A 120 -14.27 -2.25 -9.14
CA LEU A 120 -14.24 -3.71 -9.18
C LEU A 120 -14.80 -4.37 -7.91
N PHE A 121 -14.44 -3.86 -6.73
CA PHE A 121 -14.80 -4.43 -5.44
C PHE A 121 -15.98 -3.69 -4.79
N PRO A 122 -17.08 -4.39 -4.49
CA PRO A 122 -18.25 -3.79 -3.82
C PRO A 122 -18.05 -3.60 -2.31
N SER A 123 -16.94 -4.05 -1.75
CA SER A 123 -16.65 -3.96 -0.31
C SER A 123 -16.72 -2.51 0.20
N GLU A 124 -17.41 -2.30 1.30
CA GLU A 124 -17.39 -1.02 2.02
C GLU A 124 -15.98 -0.64 2.46
N TYR A 125 -15.17 -1.63 2.82
CA TYR A 125 -13.81 -1.46 3.30
C TYR A 125 -12.78 -1.71 2.20
N ILE A 126 -11.72 -0.91 2.21
CA ILE A 126 -10.49 -1.13 1.44
C ILE A 126 -9.32 -1.08 2.42
N HIS A 127 -8.48 -2.12 2.40
CA HIS A 127 -7.29 -2.16 3.23
C HIS A 127 -6.16 -1.40 2.51
N VAL A 128 -5.53 -0.47 3.22
CA VAL A 128 -4.48 0.41 2.66
C VAL A 128 -3.07 0.05 3.14
N GLY A 129 -2.93 -1.08 3.81
CA GLY A 129 -1.64 -1.52 4.35
C GLY A 129 -1.18 -0.66 5.52
N GLY A 130 -0.06 0.00 5.38
CA GLY A 130 0.50 0.92 6.37
C GLY A 130 1.64 0.34 7.20
N ASP A 131 1.92 -0.96 7.04
CA ASP A 131 2.92 -1.68 7.81
C ASP A 131 4.35 -1.49 7.29
N GLU A 132 5.30 -1.70 8.17
CA GLU A 132 6.73 -1.84 7.93
C GLU A 132 7.40 -0.73 7.10
N ALA A 133 6.83 0.48 7.05
CA ALA A 133 7.42 1.59 6.32
C ALA A 133 8.79 1.98 6.92
N GLY A 134 9.84 1.83 6.11
CA GLY A 134 11.23 2.06 6.54
C GLY A 134 11.56 3.53 6.78
N LYS A 135 10.91 4.46 6.07
CA LYS A 135 11.02 5.92 6.21
C LYS A 135 12.44 6.50 6.04
N ALA A 136 13.47 5.65 5.89
CA ALA A 136 14.87 6.09 5.83
C ALA A 136 15.13 7.01 4.62
N ALA A 137 14.58 6.68 3.47
CA ALA A 137 14.73 7.47 2.26
C ALA A 137 14.07 8.86 2.40
N TRP A 138 13.00 8.99 3.17
CA TRP A 138 12.28 10.26 3.34
C TRP A 138 13.11 11.30 4.09
N LYS A 139 14.01 10.86 5.00
CA LYS A 139 14.88 11.77 5.79
C LYS A 139 15.83 12.58 4.92
N THR A 140 16.24 12.04 3.78
CA THR A 140 17.18 12.67 2.86
C THR A 140 16.56 13.11 1.55
N CYS A 141 15.30 12.71 1.27
CA CYS A 141 14.60 13.07 0.06
C CYS A 141 14.17 14.54 0.08
N PRO A 142 14.64 15.38 -0.86
CA PRO A 142 14.28 16.81 -0.87
C PRO A 142 12.76 17.04 -1.00
N LYS A 143 12.06 16.20 -1.78
CA LYS A 143 10.60 16.29 -1.96
C LYS A 143 9.85 15.98 -0.66
N CYS A 144 10.24 14.90 0.06
CA CYS A 144 9.64 14.55 1.34
C CYS A 144 9.90 15.62 2.42
N GLN A 145 11.14 16.13 2.50
CA GLN A 145 11.47 17.18 3.45
C GLN A 145 10.78 18.53 3.13
N ALA A 146 10.59 18.84 1.85
CA ALA A 146 9.79 19.99 1.44
C ALA A 146 8.31 19.83 1.84
N ARG A 147 7.74 18.63 1.69
CA ARG A 147 6.38 18.31 2.14
C ARG A 147 6.23 18.46 3.66
N ILE A 148 7.15 17.88 4.43
CA ILE A 148 7.20 18.02 5.90
C ILE A 148 7.18 19.49 6.29
N LYS A 149 8.04 20.29 5.65
CA LYS A 149 8.12 21.74 5.91
C LYS A 149 6.83 22.48 5.54
N ALA A 150 6.28 22.21 4.37
CA ALA A 150 5.05 22.84 3.87
C ALA A 150 3.83 22.56 4.75
N LEU A 151 3.74 21.33 5.30
CA LEU A 151 2.68 20.91 6.22
C LEU A 151 2.94 21.35 7.67
N GLY A 152 4.09 21.95 7.99
CA GLY A 152 4.48 22.31 9.34
C GLY A 152 4.67 21.11 10.28
N ILE A 153 4.90 19.92 9.71
CA ILE A 153 5.08 18.69 10.47
C ILE A 153 6.36 18.79 11.32
N LYS A 154 6.24 18.43 12.58
CA LYS A 154 7.36 18.35 13.53
C LYS A 154 7.31 17.00 14.23
N GLY A 155 8.46 16.39 14.41
CA GLY A 155 8.60 15.23 15.29
C GLY A 155 8.41 15.62 16.75
N ASP A 156 8.10 14.66 17.58
CA ASP A 156 8.01 14.79 19.03
C ASP A 156 8.89 13.76 19.76
N LYS A 157 8.65 13.56 21.06
CA LYS A 157 9.42 12.58 21.85
C LYS A 157 9.14 11.12 21.50
N LYS A 158 8.00 10.83 20.84
CA LYS A 158 7.56 9.49 20.51
C LYS A 158 7.76 9.16 19.03
N HIS A 159 7.54 10.13 18.15
CA HIS A 159 7.50 9.94 16.71
C HIS A 159 8.36 10.96 15.96
N SER A 160 9.04 10.49 14.92
CA SER A 160 9.79 11.37 14.01
C SER A 160 8.83 12.13 13.08
N ALA A 161 9.33 13.18 12.41
CA ALA A 161 8.56 13.88 11.40
C ALA A 161 8.12 12.97 10.25
N GLU A 162 8.92 11.95 9.94
CA GLU A 162 8.60 10.95 8.91
C GLU A 162 7.44 10.02 9.34
N ALA A 163 7.28 9.75 10.64
CA ALA A 163 6.10 9.02 11.13
C ALA A 163 4.81 9.82 10.89
N TYR A 164 4.84 11.13 11.15
CA TYR A 164 3.73 12.02 10.81
C TYR A 164 3.52 12.18 9.31
N LEU A 165 4.57 12.07 8.50
CA LEU A 165 4.46 12.04 7.05
C LEU A 165 3.77 10.74 6.57
N GLN A 166 3.97 9.62 7.25
CA GLN A 166 3.20 8.38 7.01
C GLN A 166 1.73 8.59 7.35
N SER A 167 1.42 9.18 8.50
CA SER A 167 0.04 9.51 8.86
C SER A 167 -0.62 10.41 7.80
N PHE A 168 0.12 11.33 7.21
CA PHE A 168 -0.39 12.20 6.14
C PHE A 168 -0.85 11.41 4.90
N ILE A 169 -0.05 10.44 4.39
CA ILE A 169 -0.46 9.65 3.21
C ILE A 169 -1.66 8.75 3.52
N ILE A 170 -1.73 8.16 4.72
CA ILE A 170 -2.87 7.34 5.14
C ILE A 170 -4.13 8.21 5.27
N THR A 171 -4.05 9.39 5.88
CA THR A 171 -5.16 10.34 5.98
C THR A 171 -5.63 10.83 4.60
N HIS A 172 -4.70 11.02 3.66
CA HIS A 172 -5.05 11.37 2.28
C HIS A 172 -5.84 10.23 1.61
N ALA A 173 -5.37 8.99 1.74
CA ALA A 173 -6.06 7.83 1.19
C ALA A 173 -7.45 7.66 1.82
N GLU A 174 -7.56 7.81 3.16
CA GLU A 174 -8.83 7.76 3.86
C GLU A 174 -9.80 8.81 3.31
N LYS A 175 -9.38 10.07 3.25
CA LYS A 175 -10.22 11.15 2.74
C LYS A 175 -10.71 10.86 1.33
N PHE A 176 -9.82 10.44 0.44
CA PHE A 176 -10.16 10.08 -0.94
C PHE A 176 -11.21 8.97 -1.01
N LEU A 177 -11.08 7.93 -0.18
CA LEU A 177 -12.00 6.80 -0.11
C LEU A 177 -13.33 7.17 0.56
N ASN A 178 -13.30 7.92 1.67
CA ASN A 178 -14.50 8.40 2.36
C ASN A 178 -15.36 9.31 1.48
N ASP A 179 -14.75 10.21 0.71
CA ASP A 179 -15.46 11.09 -0.25
C ASP A 179 -16.22 10.25 -1.33
N LYS A 180 -15.89 8.96 -1.47
CA LYS A 180 -16.53 8.00 -2.38
C LYS A 180 -17.37 6.93 -1.65
N GLY A 181 -17.62 7.12 -0.35
CA GLY A 181 -18.46 6.24 0.47
C GLY A 181 -17.77 4.93 0.86
N ARG A 182 -16.45 4.88 0.89
CA ARG A 182 -15.66 3.73 1.34
C ARG A 182 -14.95 4.04 2.65
N GLN A 183 -14.66 3.01 3.43
CA GLN A 183 -13.91 3.08 4.69
C GLN A 183 -12.53 2.45 4.50
N ILE A 184 -11.56 2.82 5.33
CA ILE A 184 -10.25 2.19 5.32
C ILE A 184 -10.05 1.21 6.47
N ILE A 185 -9.25 0.18 6.19
CA ILE A 185 -8.57 -0.64 7.18
C ILE A 185 -7.07 -0.43 6.99
N GLY A 186 -6.30 -0.35 8.05
CA GLY A 186 -4.84 -0.36 7.98
C GLY A 186 -4.23 -1.19 9.10
N TRP A 187 -3.03 -1.70 8.88
CA TRP A 187 -2.27 -2.39 9.91
C TRP A 187 -1.97 -1.47 11.09
N ASP A 188 -1.70 -2.01 12.26
CA ASP A 188 -1.59 -1.23 13.49
C ASP A 188 -0.42 -0.20 13.51
N GLU A 189 0.47 -0.22 12.52
CA GLU A 189 1.45 0.84 12.29
C GLU A 189 0.85 2.19 11.86
N ILE A 190 -0.41 2.22 11.40
CA ILE A 190 -1.10 3.49 11.09
C ILE A 190 -1.36 4.34 12.35
N LEU A 191 -1.21 3.75 13.55
CA LEU A 191 -1.20 4.47 14.83
C LEU A 191 0.00 5.43 14.96
N GLU A 192 1.09 5.15 14.25
CA GLU A 192 2.32 5.95 14.33
C GLU A 192 2.12 7.32 13.67
N GLY A 193 2.23 8.39 14.45
CA GLY A 193 2.02 9.76 13.95
C GLY A 193 0.56 10.22 13.93
N GLY A 194 -0.37 9.41 14.42
CA GLY A 194 -1.80 9.72 14.56
C GLY A 194 -2.68 9.04 13.53
N LEU A 195 -3.82 8.57 14.01
CA LEU A 195 -4.84 7.90 13.19
C LEU A 195 -5.60 8.89 12.30
N ALA A 196 -5.92 8.45 11.10
CA ALA A 196 -6.93 9.08 10.27
C ALA A 196 -8.32 8.93 10.93
N PRO A 197 -9.22 9.93 10.84
CA PRO A 197 -10.40 10.05 11.72
C PRO A 197 -11.36 8.87 11.75
N ASN A 198 -11.54 8.16 10.62
CA ASN A 198 -12.51 7.06 10.49
C ASN A 198 -11.85 5.72 10.19
N SER A 199 -10.53 5.60 10.43
CA SER A 199 -9.80 4.38 10.13
C SER A 199 -10.15 3.22 11.06
N THR A 200 -10.26 2.02 10.50
CA THR A 200 -10.27 0.76 11.26
C THR A 200 -8.85 0.22 11.37
N VAL A 201 -8.44 -0.17 12.57
CA VAL A 201 -7.08 -0.69 12.81
C VAL A 201 -7.09 -2.21 12.85
N MET A 202 -6.27 -2.84 11.98
CA MET A 202 -6.02 -4.28 12.03
C MET A 202 -4.74 -4.55 12.83
N SER A 203 -4.91 -5.11 14.03
CA SER A 203 -3.80 -5.33 14.98
C SER A 203 -3.19 -6.72 14.77
N TRP A 204 -1.97 -6.78 14.21
CA TRP A 204 -1.25 -8.02 13.92
C TRP A 204 -0.05 -8.25 14.85
N ARG A 205 0.56 -7.18 15.36
CA ARG A 205 1.72 -7.24 16.26
C ARG A 205 1.37 -7.57 17.71
N GLY A 206 0.18 -8.09 17.95
CA GLY A 206 -0.35 -8.45 19.26
C GLY A 206 -1.54 -7.57 19.67
N GLU A 207 -1.85 -7.51 20.97
CA GLU A 207 -3.05 -6.82 21.46
C GLU A 207 -2.89 -5.30 21.63
N SER A 208 -1.66 -4.82 21.75
CA SER A 208 -1.38 -3.43 22.12
C SER A 208 -1.91 -2.41 21.10
N GLY A 209 -1.79 -2.70 19.81
CA GLY A 209 -2.32 -1.84 18.74
C GLY A 209 -3.84 -1.75 18.81
N GLY A 210 -4.53 -2.87 19.01
CA GLY A 210 -5.97 -2.90 19.15
C GLY A 210 -6.45 -2.13 20.39
N ILE A 211 -5.77 -2.31 21.53
CA ILE A 211 -6.09 -1.57 22.77
C ILE A 211 -5.92 -0.06 22.56
N GLU A 212 -4.84 0.34 21.89
CA GLU A 212 -4.57 1.78 21.66
C GLU A 212 -5.60 2.41 20.71
N ALA A 213 -5.97 1.71 19.64
CA ALA A 213 -7.01 2.15 18.72
C ALA A 213 -8.39 2.25 19.40
N ALA A 214 -8.76 1.24 20.18
CA ALA A 214 -10.03 1.22 20.92
C ALA A 214 -10.12 2.38 21.94
N LYS A 215 -9.02 2.73 22.62
CA LYS A 215 -8.97 3.91 23.51
C LYS A 215 -9.20 5.23 22.77
N GLN A 216 -8.90 5.28 21.48
CA GLN A 216 -9.13 6.43 20.60
C GLN A 216 -10.50 6.34 19.91
N HIS A 217 -11.35 5.38 20.29
CA HIS A 217 -12.70 5.15 19.73
C HIS A 217 -12.71 4.72 18.25
N HIS A 218 -11.65 4.03 17.80
CA HIS A 218 -11.60 3.41 16.47
C HIS A 218 -12.03 1.95 16.52
N ASP A 219 -12.62 1.49 15.43
CA ASP A 219 -12.91 0.07 15.23
C ASP A 219 -11.60 -0.73 15.08
N VAL A 220 -11.64 -1.97 15.56
CA VAL A 220 -10.45 -2.84 15.63
C VAL A 220 -10.76 -4.22 15.07
N ILE A 221 -9.85 -4.72 14.23
CA ILE A 221 -9.81 -6.11 13.82
C ILE A 221 -8.57 -6.75 14.47
N MET A 222 -8.79 -7.81 15.25
CA MET A 222 -7.68 -8.54 15.87
C MET A 222 -7.23 -9.69 14.98
N SER A 223 -5.98 -9.62 14.53
CA SER A 223 -5.33 -10.68 13.72
C SER A 223 -3.91 -10.99 14.24
N PRO A 224 -3.74 -11.24 15.55
CA PRO A 224 -2.42 -11.43 16.13
C PRO A 224 -1.77 -12.72 15.60
N ASN A 225 -0.45 -12.67 15.45
CA ASN A 225 0.40 -13.84 15.14
C ASN A 225 0.43 -14.83 16.30
#